data_8ab5a9fa09ac06f7da18498fa7c7a124
#
_entry.id   8ab5a9fa09ac06f7da18498fa7c7a124
#
_cell.length_a   1.000
_cell.length_b   1.000
_cell.length_c   1.000
_cell.angle_alpha   90.00
_cell.angle_beta   90.00
_cell.angle_gamma   90.00
#
_symmetry.space_group_name_H-M   'P 1'
#
loop_
_entity.id
_entity.type
_entity.pdbx_description
1 polymer ?
#
loop_
_entity_poly.entity_id
_entity_poly.type
_entity_poly.pdbx_seq_one_letter_code
_entity_poly.pdbx_strand_id
1 'polypeptide(L)'
;MTSGSLVRAGTGFATLRGMLDIEFAKRAAEAAIDDASAALRELSLDIHSHPELNFEEEHAHEVLTRFLEQAGFEVERSAYELPTAFRATFGSGSPALAVFCEYDALPGIGHACGHNLIAASGVAVGLGLKAALGPGNGAVFVLGSPAEEGGGGKILMIERGALNDVDAAMMLHPSPVDGAWPNMIAIEMLKVEYFGRNAHAAAFPWEGVNALDALVLAYSSISAMRQQMRPTDRVHGVITSGGVKPNIIPDYAAAEYYVRSSTASELAELHAKVAGCFEGAATATGCRLELTSLGRPYREVVTNDVIAEAYCENMGRFEVRLPGRGQQGGAIGGASTDMGDVSQVVPSIHPVFGIPTDAANHTPGFTAAAATPEAHARMIRAAKALACTAIDLYAKPELLASAKREFAAPER
;
A
#
# COMPACT_ATOMS: atom_id res chain seq x y z
N MET A 1 21.75 67.80 9.46
CA MET A 1 21.10 67.35 10.69
C MET A 1 19.72 66.88 10.33
N THR A 2 19.51 65.62 10.24
CA THR A 2 18.25 64.87 10.46
C THR A 2 18.59 63.39 10.28
N SER A 3 18.63 62.69 11.38
CA SER A 3 18.87 61.28 11.50
C SER A 3 17.65 60.47 11.02
N GLY A 4 17.82 59.71 9.94
CA GLY A 4 16.85 58.73 9.49
C GLY A 4 17.02 57.43 10.27
N SER A 5 16.05 57.10 11.09
CA SER A 5 15.92 55.85 11.85
C SER A 5 15.64 54.68 10.91
N LEU A 6 16.59 53.74 10.80
CA LEU A 6 16.41 52.42 10.21
C LEU A 6 15.61 51.57 11.17
N VAL A 7 14.35 51.28 10.83
CA VAL A 7 13.54 50.26 11.47
C VAL A 7 14.09 48.91 11.04
N ARG A 8 14.80 48.20 11.92
CA ARG A 8 15.15 46.78 11.78
C ARG A 8 13.86 45.99 11.97
N ALA A 9 13.43 45.30 10.88
CA ALA A 9 12.46 44.24 10.99
C ALA A 9 13.08 43.08 11.81
N GLY A 10 12.59 42.94 13.04
CA GLY A 10 12.99 41.88 13.93
C GLY A 10 12.45 40.53 13.45
N THR A 11 13.34 39.62 13.06
CA THR A 11 13.07 38.22 12.96
C THR A 11 12.89 37.67 14.39
N GLY A 12 11.68 37.77 14.88
CA GLY A 12 11.31 37.16 16.17
C GLY A 12 10.84 35.72 15.96
N PHE A 13 11.73 34.78 15.76
CA PHE A 13 11.45 33.41 16.09
C PHE A 13 11.63 33.23 17.60
N ALA A 14 10.57 33.47 18.34
CA ALA A 14 10.51 33.15 19.75
C ALA A 14 10.41 31.64 19.89
N THR A 15 11.42 31.01 20.46
CA THR A 15 11.37 29.71 21.09
C THR A 15 10.37 29.75 22.24
N LEU A 16 9.11 29.50 21.95
CA LEU A 16 8.08 29.17 22.90
C LEU A 16 7.84 27.66 22.81
N ARG A 17 8.26 26.93 23.84
CA ARG A 17 7.55 25.72 24.30
C ARG A 17 6.11 26.15 24.66
N GLY A 18 5.25 26.25 23.66
CA GLY A 18 3.91 26.73 23.82
C GLY A 18 3.19 26.64 22.49
N MET A 19 2.37 25.62 22.34
CA MET A 19 1.28 25.45 21.38
C MET A 19 1.58 26.00 19.98
N LEU A 20 1.90 25.08 19.06
CA LEU A 20 1.80 25.33 17.63
C LEU A 20 0.41 25.92 17.38
N ASP A 21 0.31 27.10 16.74
CA ASP A 21 -0.99 27.56 16.25
C ASP A 21 -1.45 26.63 15.15
N ILE A 22 -2.32 25.68 15.53
CA ILE A 22 -2.74 24.55 14.70
C ILE A 22 -3.35 25.06 13.39
N GLU A 23 -4.17 26.11 13.47
CA GLU A 23 -4.81 26.65 12.28
C GLU A 23 -3.83 27.40 11.37
N PHE A 24 -2.83 28.05 11.94
CA PHE A 24 -1.76 28.65 11.16
C PHE A 24 -0.91 27.56 10.48
N ALA A 25 -0.53 26.53 11.20
CA ALA A 25 0.24 25.40 10.66
C ALA A 25 -0.52 24.66 9.53
N LYS A 26 -1.83 24.41 9.72
CA LYS A 26 -2.68 23.82 8.69
C LYS A 26 -2.74 24.68 7.43
N ARG A 27 -2.97 25.99 7.58
CA ARG A 27 -2.97 26.92 6.44
C ARG A 27 -1.62 26.98 5.72
N ALA A 28 -0.50 26.92 6.46
CA ALA A 28 0.83 26.88 5.86
C ALA A 28 1.05 25.62 5.04
N ALA A 29 0.60 24.46 5.55
CA ALA A 29 0.65 23.20 4.82
C ALA A 29 -0.24 23.22 3.57
N GLU A 30 -1.47 23.68 3.71
CA GLU A 30 -2.42 23.83 2.59
C GLU A 30 -1.84 24.71 1.48
N ALA A 31 -1.27 25.87 1.83
CA ALA A 31 -0.66 26.79 0.87
C ALA A 31 0.56 26.18 0.18
N ALA A 32 1.45 25.49 0.91
CA ALA A 32 2.63 24.86 0.33
C ALA A 32 2.26 23.75 -0.67
N ILE A 33 1.20 23.00 -0.39
CA ILE A 33 0.69 21.96 -1.30
C ILE A 33 0.03 22.60 -2.53
N ASP A 34 -0.75 23.70 -2.34
CA ASP A 34 -1.36 24.43 -3.46
C ASP A 34 -0.30 25.05 -4.37
N ASP A 35 0.73 25.68 -3.81
CA ASP A 35 1.84 26.28 -4.56
C ASP A 35 2.63 25.22 -5.37
N ALA A 36 2.75 23.99 -4.84
CA ALA A 36 3.42 22.88 -5.52
C ALA A 36 2.51 22.10 -6.47
N SER A 37 1.21 22.39 -6.55
CA SER A 37 0.22 21.53 -7.23
C SER A 37 0.52 21.25 -8.70
N ALA A 38 1.04 22.24 -9.44
CA ALA A 38 1.44 22.06 -10.83
C ALA A 38 2.62 21.09 -10.96
N ALA A 39 3.66 21.24 -10.14
CA ALA A 39 4.83 20.38 -10.15
C ALA A 39 4.51 18.95 -9.67
N LEU A 40 3.63 18.81 -8.68
CA LEU A 40 3.13 17.50 -8.22
C LEU A 40 2.33 16.77 -9.31
N ARG A 41 1.55 17.51 -10.09
CA ARG A 41 0.84 16.94 -11.24
C ARG A 41 1.83 16.49 -12.33
N GLU A 42 2.83 17.30 -12.65
CA GLU A 42 3.88 16.94 -13.62
C GLU A 42 4.64 15.69 -13.15
N LEU A 43 5.02 15.61 -11.88
CA LEU A 43 5.67 14.45 -11.28
C LEU A 43 4.80 13.18 -11.41
N SER A 44 3.51 13.29 -11.08
CA SER A 44 2.59 12.17 -11.22
C SER A 44 2.42 11.72 -12.67
N LEU A 45 2.32 12.64 -13.61
CA LEU A 45 2.19 12.32 -15.04
C LEU A 45 3.48 11.76 -15.62
N ASP A 46 4.65 12.19 -15.16
CA ASP A 46 5.92 11.63 -15.55
C ASP A 46 6.02 10.15 -15.12
N ILE A 47 5.72 9.85 -13.87
CA ILE A 47 5.65 8.45 -13.38
C ILE A 47 4.61 7.65 -14.18
N HIS A 48 3.40 8.19 -14.39
CA HIS A 48 2.34 7.53 -15.13
C HIS A 48 2.75 7.16 -16.56
N SER A 49 3.57 7.98 -17.22
CA SER A 49 4.03 7.74 -18.58
C SER A 49 5.22 6.79 -18.70
N HIS A 50 5.83 6.44 -17.57
CA HIS A 50 6.97 5.51 -17.47
C HIS A 50 6.61 4.37 -16.48
N PRO A 51 5.66 3.49 -16.83
CA PRO A 51 5.26 2.43 -15.93
C PRO A 51 6.36 1.38 -15.76
N GLU A 52 6.77 1.15 -14.53
CA GLU A 52 7.80 0.19 -14.13
C GLU A 52 7.21 -0.84 -13.18
N LEU A 53 7.70 -2.07 -13.24
CA LEU A 53 7.17 -3.18 -12.45
C LEU A 53 7.93 -3.35 -11.13
N ASN A 54 7.40 -4.21 -10.29
CA ASN A 54 7.92 -4.55 -8.97
C ASN A 54 9.46 -4.65 -8.92
N PHE A 55 10.08 -3.85 -8.05
CA PHE A 55 11.53 -3.74 -7.84
C PHE A 55 12.36 -3.22 -9.04
N GLU A 56 11.71 -2.81 -10.11
CA GLU A 56 12.34 -2.23 -11.32
C GLU A 56 11.96 -0.75 -11.51
N GLU A 57 11.46 -0.08 -10.46
CA GLU A 57 10.94 1.29 -10.46
C GLU A 57 12.08 2.34 -10.43
N GLU A 58 13.05 2.23 -11.34
CA GLU A 58 14.25 3.08 -11.35
C GLU A 58 13.94 4.54 -11.69
N HIS A 59 13.07 4.77 -12.70
CA HIS A 59 12.69 6.11 -13.12
C HIS A 59 11.86 6.81 -12.03
N ALA A 60 10.84 6.12 -11.50
CA ALA A 60 10.01 6.66 -10.44
C ALA A 60 10.84 7.01 -9.19
N HIS A 61 11.74 6.12 -8.78
CA HIS A 61 12.69 6.37 -7.70
C HIS A 61 13.56 7.61 -7.95
N GLU A 62 14.12 7.75 -9.13
CA GLU A 62 14.99 8.89 -9.50
C GLU A 62 14.23 10.22 -9.47
N VAL A 63 13.04 10.29 -10.07
CA VAL A 63 12.29 11.55 -10.15
C VAL A 63 11.72 11.96 -8.78
N LEU A 64 11.28 11.00 -7.96
CA LEU A 64 10.79 11.25 -6.61
C LEU A 64 11.90 11.72 -5.67
N THR A 65 13.02 11.03 -5.65
CA THR A 65 14.18 11.39 -4.79
C THR A 65 14.74 12.74 -5.16
N ARG A 66 14.94 13.01 -6.45
CA ARG A 66 15.40 14.32 -6.95
C ARG A 66 14.42 15.44 -6.58
N PHE A 67 13.11 15.21 -6.68
CA PHE A 67 12.11 16.21 -6.30
C PHE A 67 12.19 16.53 -4.80
N LEU A 68 12.31 15.53 -3.95
CA LEU A 68 12.44 15.70 -2.50
C LEU A 68 13.76 16.36 -2.08
N GLU A 69 14.88 16.03 -2.74
CA GLU A 69 16.17 16.70 -2.55
C GLU A 69 16.08 18.19 -2.87
N GLN A 70 15.48 18.54 -4.04
CA GLN A 70 15.26 19.92 -4.45
C GLN A 70 14.31 20.67 -3.49
N ALA A 71 13.34 19.95 -2.93
CA ALA A 71 12.47 20.48 -1.88
C ALA A 71 13.18 20.61 -0.52
N GLY A 72 14.44 20.16 -0.39
CA GLY A 72 15.29 20.30 0.81
C GLY A 72 14.99 19.27 1.90
N PHE A 73 14.63 18.06 1.52
CA PHE A 73 14.69 16.88 2.39
C PHE A 73 16.10 16.27 2.33
N GLU A 74 16.51 15.63 3.41
CA GLU A 74 17.65 14.72 3.42
C GLU A 74 17.17 13.37 2.88
N VAL A 75 17.72 12.94 1.73
CA VAL A 75 17.24 11.75 1.03
C VAL A 75 18.29 10.65 1.05
N GLU A 76 17.91 9.50 1.62
CA GLU A 76 18.62 8.23 1.51
C GLU A 76 18.03 7.43 0.35
N ARG A 77 18.79 7.30 -0.74
CA ARG A 77 18.43 6.50 -1.91
C ARG A 77 18.82 5.05 -1.68
N SER A 78 18.11 4.12 -2.30
CA SER A 78 18.31 2.67 -2.10
C SER A 78 18.27 2.29 -0.61
N ALA A 79 17.38 2.94 0.13
CA ALA A 79 17.19 2.72 1.56
C ALA A 79 16.78 1.27 1.84
N TYR A 80 17.08 0.80 3.03
CA TYR A 80 16.69 -0.54 3.48
C TYR A 80 17.19 -1.67 2.59
N GLU A 81 18.35 -1.50 1.94
CA GLU A 81 18.93 -2.48 0.99
C GLU A 81 17.99 -2.85 -0.17
N LEU A 82 17.07 -1.96 -0.53
CA LEU A 82 16.17 -2.09 -1.68
C LEU A 82 16.55 -1.02 -2.72
N PRO A 83 16.99 -1.39 -3.93
CA PRO A 83 17.53 -0.44 -4.92
C PRO A 83 16.59 0.71 -5.26
N THR A 84 15.28 0.44 -5.29
CA THR A 84 14.26 1.41 -5.66
C THR A 84 13.46 1.98 -4.48
N ALA A 85 13.80 1.63 -3.23
CA ALA A 85 13.26 2.27 -2.03
C ALA A 85 14.03 3.53 -1.65
N PHE A 86 13.38 4.47 -0.98
CA PHE A 86 14.03 5.65 -0.43
C PHE A 86 13.44 6.08 0.92
N ARG A 87 14.24 6.82 1.69
CA ARG A 87 13.79 7.55 2.88
C ARG A 87 14.15 9.02 2.74
N ALA A 88 13.17 9.90 2.70
CA ALA A 88 13.38 11.35 2.74
C ALA A 88 12.97 11.90 4.11
N THR A 89 13.89 12.59 4.77
CA THR A 89 13.73 13.06 6.14
C THR A 89 13.72 14.58 6.19
N PHE A 90 12.78 15.14 6.99
CA PHE A 90 12.80 16.54 7.39
C PHE A 90 12.55 16.65 8.91
N GLY A 91 13.30 17.52 9.57
CA GLY A 91 13.20 17.71 11.03
C GLY A 91 13.86 16.59 11.84
N SER A 92 13.61 16.59 13.13
CA SER A 92 14.17 15.60 14.05
C SER A 92 13.40 15.57 15.36
N GLY A 93 13.48 14.45 16.07
CA GLY A 93 12.84 14.25 17.38
C GLY A 93 11.43 13.66 17.25
N SER A 94 10.65 13.70 18.34
CA SER A 94 9.31 13.13 18.43
C SER A 94 8.25 14.24 18.56
N PRO A 95 7.07 14.05 17.99
CA PRO A 95 6.66 12.87 17.21
C PRO A 95 7.37 12.73 15.87
N ALA A 96 7.52 11.49 15.42
CA ALA A 96 8.04 11.14 14.10
C ALA A 96 6.95 10.42 13.28
N LEU A 97 6.52 11.03 12.18
CA LEU A 97 5.44 10.48 11.36
C LEU A 97 5.97 10.08 9.98
N ALA A 98 5.51 8.93 9.48
CA ALA A 98 5.83 8.43 8.16
C ALA A 98 4.65 8.59 7.20
N VAL A 99 4.96 8.99 5.96
CA VAL A 99 4.02 8.98 4.82
C VAL A 99 4.61 8.12 3.73
N PHE A 100 3.87 7.11 3.29
CA PHE A 100 4.33 6.22 2.24
C PHE A 100 4.00 6.73 0.85
N CYS A 101 4.89 6.42 -0.10
CA CYS A 101 4.73 6.57 -1.53
C CYS A 101 4.90 5.20 -2.18
N GLU A 102 3.95 4.78 -3.00
CA GLU A 102 4.03 3.63 -3.90
C GLU A 102 4.10 4.13 -5.34
N TYR A 103 4.78 3.39 -6.22
CA TYR A 103 5.00 3.83 -7.60
C TYR A 103 5.19 2.70 -8.62
N ASP A 104 5.05 1.44 -8.22
CA ASP A 104 5.04 0.30 -9.13
C ASP A 104 3.76 0.29 -9.99
N ALA A 105 3.85 -0.34 -11.16
CA ALA A 105 2.78 -0.46 -12.14
C ALA A 105 2.43 -1.92 -12.40
N LEU A 106 1.30 -2.14 -13.05
CA LEU A 106 0.82 -3.48 -13.41
C LEU A 106 1.25 -3.88 -14.84
N PRO A 107 1.60 -5.16 -15.07
CA PRO A 107 2.03 -5.64 -16.37
C PRO A 107 0.99 -5.38 -17.48
N GLY A 108 1.39 -4.69 -18.53
CA GLY A 108 0.58 -4.47 -19.74
C GLY A 108 -0.55 -3.45 -19.62
N ILE A 109 -0.86 -2.96 -18.42
CA ILE A 109 -1.94 -1.97 -18.17
C ILE A 109 -1.47 -0.71 -17.43
N GLY A 110 -0.16 -0.61 -17.10
CA GLY A 110 0.43 0.57 -16.50
C GLY A 110 -0.09 0.85 -15.08
N HIS A 111 -0.21 2.13 -14.72
CA HIS A 111 -0.66 2.55 -13.39
C HIS A 111 -2.17 2.36 -13.17
N ALA A 112 -2.64 1.13 -13.34
CA ALA A 112 -4.06 0.78 -13.21
C ALA A 112 -4.55 0.70 -11.75
N CYS A 113 -3.65 0.81 -10.77
CA CYS A 113 -3.96 1.05 -9.36
C CYS A 113 -3.82 2.52 -8.95
N GLY A 114 -3.23 3.36 -9.83
CA GLY A 114 -3.06 4.79 -9.59
C GLY A 114 -1.89 5.15 -8.68
N HIS A 115 -0.85 4.30 -8.62
CA HIS A 115 0.32 4.54 -7.78
C HIS A 115 1.09 5.82 -8.14
N ASN A 116 0.98 6.32 -9.38
CA ASN A 116 1.43 7.66 -9.73
C ASN A 116 0.81 8.77 -8.88
N LEU A 117 -0.47 8.63 -8.52
CA LEU A 117 -1.17 9.56 -7.61
C LEU A 117 -0.76 9.33 -6.15
N ILE A 118 -0.50 8.07 -5.75
CA ILE A 118 -0.03 7.75 -4.39
C ILE A 118 1.35 8.37 -4.17
N ALA A 119 2.28 8.16 -5.10
CA ALA A 119 3.62 8.75 -5.06
C ALA A 119 3.57 10.27 -4.90
N ALA A 120 2.83 10.96 -5.78
CA ALA A 120 2.70 12.41 -5.73
C ALA A 120 1.98 12.91 -4.46
N SER A 121 0.99 12.16 -3.95
CA SER A 121 0.27 12.53 -2.72
C SER A 121 1.16 12.45 -1.48
N GLY A 122 2.00 11.42 -1.37
CA GLY A 122 2.96 11.29 -0.25
C GLY A 122 3.99 12.42 -0.25
N VAL A 123 4.52 12.78 -1.43
CA VAL A 123 5.39 13.97 -1.60
C VAL A 123 4.65 15.24 -1.19
N ALA A 124 3.40 15.42 -1.63
CA ALA A 124 2.58 16.59 -1.27
C ALA A 124 2.41 16.73 0.25
N VAL A 125 2.09 15.63 0.94
CA VAL A 125 1.98 15.63 2.41
C VAL A 125 3.31 16.00 3.06
N GLY A 126 4.43 15.44 2.57
CA GLY A 126 5.77 15.79 3.04
C GLY A 126 6.07 17.29 2.93
N LEU A 127 5.76 17.91 1.78
CA LEU A 127 5.93 19.36 1.55
C LEU A 127 5.08 20.20 2.53
N GLY A 128 3.81 19.82 2.70
CA GLY A 128 2.91 20.47 3.63
C GLY A 128 3.42 20.42 5.07
N LEU A 129 3.86 19.27 5.53
CA LEU A 129 4.40 19.10 6.88
C LEU A 129 5.72 19.84 7.08
N LYS A 130 6.60 19.87 6.08
CA LYS A 130 7.82 20.66 6.12
C LYS A 130 7.52 22.16 6.30
N ALA A 131 6.51 22.68 5.59
CA ALA A 131 6.11 24.09 5.69
C ALA A 131 5.49 24.43 7.06
N ALA A 132 4.80 23.46 7.67
CA ALA A 132 4.07 23.65 8.92
C ALA A 132 4.95 23.55 10.17
N LEU A 133 5.89 22.59 10.19
CA LEU A 133 6.54 22.18 11.44
C LEU A 133 7.77 22.99 11.82
N GLY A 134 8.53 23.48 10.87
CA GLY A 134 9.84 24.07 11.17
C GLY A 134 10.81 23.04 11.81
N PRO A 135 12.11 23.33 11.84
CA PRO A 135 13.10 22.40 12.39
C PRO A 135 12.95 22.23 13.91
N GLY A 136 13.04 20.98 14.38
CA GLY A 136 13.06 20.65 15.81
C GLY A 136 11.69 20.40 16.46
N ASN A 137 10.58 20.47 15.73
CA ASN A 137 9.23 20.22 16.24
C ASN A 137 8.72 18.79 15.94
N GLY A 138 9.58 17.86 15.62
CA GLY A 138 9.28 16.50 15.21
C GLY A 138 9.97 16.13 13.89
N ALA A 139 9.83 14.89 13.48
CA ALA A 139 10.38 14.36 12.24
C ALA A 139 9.28 13.95 11.25
N VAL A 140 9.51 14.23 9.97
CA VAL A 140 8.67 13.75 8.86
C VAL A 140 9.52 12.82 8.01
N PHE A 141 9.02 11.62 7.76
CA PHE A 141 9.60 10.67 6.83
C PHE A 141 8.67 10.47 5.65
N VAL A 142 9.16 10.76 4.43
CA VAL A 142 8.50 10.34 3.19
C VAL A 142 9.22 9.08 2.75
N LEU A 143 8.51 7.95 2.80
CA LEU A 143 9.06 6.62 2.54
C LEU A 143 8.60 6.13 1.17
N GLY A 144 9.53 5.97 0.25
CA GLY A 144 9.28 5.35 -1.04
C GLY A 144 9.34 3.83 -0.93
N SER A 145 8.22 3.18 -1.20
CA SER A 145 8.11 1.73 -1.12
C SER A 145 7.86 1.13 -2.51
N PRO A 146 8.75 0.25 -3.01
CA PRO A 146 8.57 -0.47 -4.25
C PRO A 146 7.63 -1.65 -4.09
N ALA A 147 7.16 -2.20 -5.20
CA ALA A 147 6.60 -3.55 -5.34
C ALA A 147 5.41 -3.88 -4.43
N GLU A 148 4.41 -2.99 -4.35
CA GLU A 148 3.16 -3.26 -3.62
C GLU A 148 2.33 -4.36 -4.30
N GLU A 149 2.30 -4.39 -5.64
CA GLU A 149 1.46 -5.27 -6.46
C GLU A 149 1.88 -6.77 -6.45
N GLY A 150 2.73 -7.16 -5.52
CA GLY A 150 3.10 -8.58 -5.35
C GLY A 150 4.47 -8.86 -4.74
N GLY A 151 5.30 -7.83 -4.52
CA GLY A 151 6.65 -7.98 -3.93
C GLY A 151 6.69 -7.80 -2.42
N GLY A 152 5.75 -7.03 -1.85
CA GLY A 152 5.70 -6.73 -0.42
C GLY A 152 6.85 -5.82 0.03
N GLY A 153 7.11 -4.76 -0.73
CA GLY A 153 8.22 -3.84 -0.45
C GLY A 153 8.16 -3.26 0.95
N LYS A 154 6.98 -2.87 1.46
CA LYS A 154 6.83 -2.37 2.84
C LYS A 154 7.18 -3.43 3.89
N ILE A 155 6.88 -4.70 3.63
CA ILE A 155 7.23 -5.79 4.53
C ILE A 155 8.76 -5.91 4.64
N LEU A 156 9.46 -5.87 3.49
CA LEU A 156 10.93 -5.91 3.46
C LEU A 156 11.54 -4.68 4.14
N MET A 157 10.96 -3.49 3.94
CA MET A 157 11.37 -2.26 4.62
C MET A 157 11.19 -2.37 6.15
N ILE A 158 10.05 -2.92 6.61
CA ILE A 158 9.78 -3.15 8.04
C ILE A 158 10.78 -4.13 8.64
N GLU A 159 11.04 -5.26 7.98
CA GLU A 159 12.03 -6.26 8.40
C GLU A 159 13.43 -5.63 8.56
N ARG A 160 13.72 -4.55 7.84
CA ARG A 160 14.99 -3.80 7.87
C ARG A 160 14.93 -2.50 8.66
N GLY A 161 13.90 -2.36 9.49
CA GLY A 161 13.81 -1.32 10.50
C GLY A 161 13.22 0.02 10.07
N ALA A 162 12.50 0.09 8.95
CA ALA A 162 11.93 1.34 8.42
C ALA A 162 10.99 2.06 9.39
N LEU A 163 10.38 1.35 10.32
CA LEU A 163 9.42 1.89 11.28
C LEU A 163 9.93 1.95 12.73
N ASN A 164 11.21 1.64 12.98
CA ASN A 164 11.75 1.59 14.34
C ASN A 164 11.68 2.93 15.11
N ASP A 165 11.70 4.04 14.40
CA ASP A 165 11.65 5.40 14.93
C ASP A 165 10.38 6.16 14.53
N VAL A 166 9.32 5.45 14.12
CA VAL A 166 8.05 6.01 13.65
C VAL A 166 6.97 5.89 14.73
N ASP A 167 6.29 6.99 15.02
CA ASP A 167 5.18 7.06 15.99
C ASP A 167 3.82 6.75 15.38
N ALA A 168 3.61 7.07 14.09
CA ALA A 168 2.42 6.72 13.30
C ALA A 168 2.73 6.82 11.80
N ALA A 169 2.00 6.05 10.99
CA ALA A 169 2.18 6.01 9.54
C ALA A 169 0.87 6.24 8.78
N MET A 170 0.95 6.79 7.57
CA MET A 170 -0.21 7.07 6.74
C MET A 170 0.12 6.96 5.26
N MET A 171 -0.88 6.59 4.47
CA MET A 171 -0.81 6.57 3.02
C MET A 171 -2.19 6.81 2.42
N LEU A 172 -2.27 7.59 1.34
CA LEU A 172 -3.48 7.79 0.55
C LEU A 172 -3.52 6.80 -0.61
N HIS A 173 -4.70 6.35 -1.00
CA HIS A 173 -4.87 5.50 -2.18
C HIS A 173 -6.04 6.00 -3.06
N PRO A 174 -5.89 6.13 -4.39
CA PRO A 174 -7.00 6.46 -5.27
C PRO A 174 -7.97 5.29 -5.42
N SER A 175 -9.24 5.60 -5.50
CA SER A 175 -10.33 4.62 -5.61
C SER A 175 -11.48 5.25 -6.40
N PRO A 176 -12.47 4.49 -6.89
CA PRO A 176 -13.71 5.09 -7.39
C PRO A 176 -14.55 5.84 -6.34
N VAL A 177 -14.27 5.63 -5.04
CA VAL A 177 -15.03 6.22 -3.92
C VAL A 177 -14.11 6.78 -2.85
N ASP A 178 -14.61 7.73 -2.06
CA ASP A 178 -13.93 8.25 -0.87
C ASP A 178 -14.20 7.36 0.35
N GLY A 179 -13.19 7.20 1.24
CA GLY A 179 -13.38 6.45 2.50
C GLY A 179 -12.18 6.50 3.43
N ALA A 180 -12.43 6.50 4.74
CA ALA A 180 -11.37 6.51 5.76
C ALA A 180 -11.06 5.11 6.32
N TRP A 181 -11.96 4.14 6.15
CA TRP A 181 -11.83 2.77 6.66
C TRP A 181 -11.97 1.74 5.54
N PRO A 182 -11.02 1.65 4.59
CA PRO A 182 -11.09 0.63 3.56
C PRO A 182 -10.96 -0.76 4.19
N ASN A 183 -11.79 -1.71 3.74
CA ASN A 183 -11.68 -3.09 4.17
C ASN A 183 -10.65 -3.82 3.30
N MET A 184 -9.41 -3.87 3.77
CA MET A 184 -8.31 -4.60 3.13
C MET A 184 -8.02 -5.87 3.91
N ILE A 185 -8.00 -7.01 3.21
CA ILE A 185 -7.92 -8.34 3.80
C ILE A 185 -6.56 -8.99 3.58
N ALA A 186 -6.26 -10.00 4.39
CA ALA A 186 -5.03 -10.77 4.27
C ALA A 186 -5.00 -11.63 2.99
N ILE A 187 -3.83 -11.79 2.39
CA ILE A 187 -3.60 -12.58 1.16
C ILE A 187 -2.29 -13.36 1.23
N GLU A 188 -2.30 -14.54 0.63
CA GLU A 188 -1.10 -15.27 0.26
C GLU A 188 -1.18 -15.72 -1.20
N MET A 189 -0.05 -15.63 -1.89
CA MET A 189 0.11 -15.99 -3.30
C MET A 189 0.99 -17.23 -3.39
N LEU A 190 0.48 -18.29 -4.00
CA LEU A 190 1.09 -19.61 -4.03
C LEU A 190 1.36 -20.06 -5.46
N LYS A 191 2.53 -20.63 -5.68
CA LYS A 191 2.84 -21.47 -6.82
C LYS A 191 2.77 -22.92 -6.41
N VAL A 192 2.05 -23.72 -7.16
CA VAL A 192 1.85 -25.14 -6.94
C VAL A 192 2.43 -25.90 -8.12
N GLU A 193 3.34 -26.81 -7.88
CA GLU A 193 4.02 -27.59 -8.92
C GLU A 193 3.93 -29.07 -8.58
N TYR A 194 3.44 -29.86 -9.55
CA TYR A 194 3.42 -31.31 -9.47
C TYR A 194 4.43 -31.91 -10.45
N PHE A 195 5.23 -32.85 -9.95
CA PHE A 195 6.20 -33.57 -10.71
C PHE A 195 5.82 -35.05 -10.72
N GLY A 196 5.59 -35.58 -11.91
CA GLY A 196 5.24 -36.97 -12.17
C GLY A 196 6.28 -37.69 -13.01
N ARG A 197 5.80 -38.52 -13.89
CA ARG A 197 6.63 -39.29 -14.86
C ARG A 197 5.87 -39.48 -16.15
N ASN A 198 6.47 -39.09 -17.27
CA ASN A 198 5.83 -39.30 -18.57
C ASN A 198 5.84 -40.76 -19.03
N ALA A 199 4.87 -41.09 -19.86
CA ALA A 199 4.74 -42.36 -20.53
C ALA A 199 3.87 -42.20 -21.78
N HIS A 200 3.88 -43.19 -22.66
CA HIS A 200 2.98 -43.25 -23.81
C HIS A 200 1.55 -43.53 -23.31
N ALA A 201 0.67 -42.51 -23.40
CA ALA A 201 -0.65 -42.55 -22.77
C ALA A 201 -1.56 -43.71 -23.20
N ALA A 202 -1.41 -44.22 -24.42
CA ALA A 202 -2.21 -45.34 -24.91
C ALA A 202 -1.51 -46.72 -24.80
N ALA A 203 -0.15 -46.75 -24.92
CA ALA A 203 0.56 -48.01 -24.99
C ALA A 203 1.03 -48.52 -23.62
N PHE A 204 1.50 -47.58 -22.74
CA PHE A 204 2.10 -47.93 -21.45
C PHE A 204 1.65 -46.95 -20.35
N PRO A 205 0.33 -46.66 -20.19
CA PRO A 205 -0.13 -45.67 -19.23
C PRO A 205 0.25 -46.01 -17.78
N TRP A 206 0.37 -47.25 -17.42
CA TRP A 206 0.75 -47.70 -16.07
C TRP A 206 2.21 -47.40 -15.68
N GLU A 207 3.04 -47.01 -16.64
CA GLU A 207 4.42 -46.57 -16.37
C GLU A 207 4.49 -45.06 -16.03
N GLY A 208 3.42 -44.33 -16.32
CA GLY A 208 3.33 -42.88 -16.07
C GLY A 208 2.87 -42.55 -14.67
N VAL A 209 3.16 -41.29 -14.26
CA VAL A 209 2.57 -40.64 -13.10
C VAL A 209 2.10 -39.27 -13.59
N ASN A 210 0.78 -39.04 -13.61
CA ASN A 210 0.19 -37.90 -14.29
C ASN A 210 0.13 -36.67 -13.38
N ALA A 211 0.99 -35.69 -13.63
CA ALA A 211 1.03 -34.43 -12.89
C ALA A 211 -0.22 -33.56 -13.12
N LEU A 212 -0.83 -33.62 -14.31
CA LEU A 212 -2.06 -32.89 -14.59
C LEU A 212 -3.25 -33.46 -13.80
N ASP A 213 -3.34 -34.78 -13.65
CA ASP A 213 -4.40 -35.41 -12.84
C ASP A 213 -4.29 -34.97 -11.37
N ALA A 214 -3.07 -34.83 -10.83
CA ALA A 214 -2.85 -34.29 -9.49
C ALA A 214 -3.40 -32.85 -9.39
N LEU A 215 -3.09 -32.01 -10.35
CA LEU A 215 -3.56 -30.61 -10.34
C LEU A 215 -5.07 -30.49 -10.49
N VAL A 216 -5.68 -31.30 -11.37
CA VAL A 216 -7.15 -31.35 -11.55
C VAL A 216 -7.84 -31.85 -10.28
N LEU A 217 -7.28 -32.87 -9.62
CA LEU A 217 -7.78 -33.39 -8.35
C LEU A 217 -7.71 -32.34 -7.25
N ALA A 218 -6.61 -31.63 -7.13
CA ALA A 218 -6.45 -30.53 -6.18
C ALA A 218 -7.45 -29.41 -6.44
N TYR A 219 -7.62 -28.99 -7.68
CA TYR A 219 -8.60 -27.98 -8.08
C TYR A 219 -10.03 -28.40 -7.70
N SER A 220 -10.38 -29.66 -7.93
CA SER A 220 -11.68 -30.22 -7.58
C SER A 220 -11.88 -30.29 -6.07
N SER A 221 -10.84 -30.68 -5.31
CA SER A 221 -10.86 -30.73 -3.85
C SER A 221 -11.09 -29.34 -3.23
N ILE A 222 -10.39 -28.31 -3.72
CA ILE A 222 -10.61 -26.91 -3.33
C ILE A 222 -12.04 -26.48 -3.68
N SER A 223 -12.56 -26.88 -4.85
CA SER A 223 -13.92 -26.54 -5.26
C SER A 223 -14.98 -27.18 -4.34
N ALA A 224 -14.77 -28.44 -3.91
CA ALA A 224 -15.62 -29.11 -2.94
C ALA A 224 -15.55 -28.45 -1.55
N MET A 225 -14.38 -27.96 -1.14
CA MET A 225 -14.19 -27.30 0.16
C MET A 225 -14.93 -25.96 0.25
N ARG A 226 -15.22 -25.28 -0.88
CA ARG A 226 -15.81 -23.93 -0.89
C ARG A 226 -17.13 -23.84 -0.10
N GLN A 227 -17.92 -24.91 -0.04
CA GLN A 227 -19.16 -24.94 0.73
C GLN A 227 -18.94 -24.73 2.26
N GLN A 228 -17.75 -25.08 2.77
CA GLN A 228 -17.39 -24.99 4.17
C GLN A 228 -16.42 -23.86 4.48
N MET A 229 -16.17 -22.94 3.51
CA MET A 229 -15.37 -21.74 3.69
C MET A 229 -16.21 -20.63 4.33
N ARG A 230 -15.55 -19.71 5.04
CA ARG A 230 -16.20 -18.49 5.53
C ARG A 230 -16.68 -17.63 4.35
N PRO A 231 -17.75 -16.83 4.50
CA PRO A 231 -18.20 -15.92 3.44
C PRO A 231 -17.12 -14.93 2.97
N THR A 232 -16.14 -14.63 3.82
CA THR A 232 -15.01 -13.73 3.56
C THR A 232 -13.83 -14.42 2.91
N ASP A 233 -13.73 -15.75 2.98
CA ASP A 233 -12.64 -16.51 2.38
C ASP A 233 -12.72 -16.51 0.84
N ARG A 234 -11.57 -16.42 0.19
CA ARG A 234 -11.45 -16.56 -1.27
C ARG A 234 -10.25 -17.42 -1.62
N VAL A 235 -10.48 -18.41 -2.51
CA VAL A 235 -9.41 -19.17 -3.15
C VAL A 235 -9.67 -19.18 -4.65
N HIS A 236 -8.75 -18.62 -5.39
CA HIS A 236 -8.84 -18.57 -6.86
C HIS A 236 -7.45 -18.77 -7.45
N GLY A 237 -7.39 -19.34 -8.66
CA GLY A 237 -6.12 -19.65 -9.30
C GLY A 237 -6.28 -19.98 -10.77
N VAL A 238 -5.15 -20.08 -11.44
CA VAL A 238 -5.03 -20.43 -12.85
C VAL A 238 -4.03 -21.57 -13.02
N ILE A 239 -4.29 -22.48 -13.95
CA ILE A 239 -3.34 -23.50 -14.38
C ILE A 239 -2.37 -22.85 -15.36
N THR A 240 -1.08 -22.82 -15.02
CA THR A 240 -0.03 -22.19 -15.83
C THR A 240 0.67 -23.22 -16.74
N SER A 241 0.64 -24.52 -16.38
CA SER A 241 1.15 -25.63 -17.19
C SER A 241 0.33 -26.89 -16.96
N GLY A 242 -0.06 -27.58 -18.04
CA GLY A 242 -0.89 -28.80 -17.98
C GLY A 242 -0.46 -29.91 -18.94
N GLY A 243 0.81 -29.89 -19.38
CA GLY A 243 1.36 -30.89 -20.32
C GLY A 243 1.51 -30.35 -21.74
N VAL A 244 1.99 -31.23 -22.66
CA VAL A 244 2.43 -30.82 -24.00
C VAL A 244 1.53 -31.41 -25.10
N LYS A 245 1.18 -32.70 -25.04
CA LYS A 245 0.35 -33.41 -26.03
C LYS A 245 -0.50 -34.48 -25.38
N PRO A 246 -1.72 -34.77 -25.86
CA PRO A 246 -2.61 -35.77 -25.27
C PRO A 246 -2.08 -37.20 -25.26
N ASN A 247 -1.14 -37.55 -26.12
CA ASN A 247 -0.54 -38.89 -26.18
C ASN A 247 0.69 -39.10 -25.27
N ILE A 248 1.03 -38.05 -24.49
CA ILE A 248 2.12 -38.08 -23.51
C ILE A 248 1.51 -37.79 -22.14
N ILE A 249 1.66 -38.71 -21.16
CA ILE A 249 1.26 -38.43 -19.77
C ILE A 249 2.11 -37.29 -19.25
N PRO A 250 1.51 -36.19 -18.76
CA PRO A 250 2.24 -35.03 -18.24
C PRO A 250 3.10 -35.40 -17.02
N ASP A 251 4.39 -35.15 -17.10
CA ASP A 251 5.34 -35.28 -16.00
C ASP A 251 5.54 -34.02 -15.19
N TYR A 252 4.94 -32.91 -15.66
CA TYR A 252 4.93 -31.62 -14.98
C TYR A 252 3.59 -30.91 -15.19
N ALA A 253 3.06 -30.36 -14.09
CA ALA A 253 1.93 -29.42 -14.12
C ALA A 253 2.12 -28.35 -13.05
N ALA A 254 1.67 -27.13 -13.34
CA ALA A 254 1.80 -26.00 -12.43
C ALA A 254 0.55 -25.14 -12.43
N ALA A 255 0.32 -24.47 -11.31
CA ALA A 255 -0.73 -23.49 -11.12
C ALA A 255 -0.28 -22.38 -10.16
N GLU A 256 -0.93 -21.22 -10.29
CA GLU A 256 -0.81 -20.14 -9.32
C GLU A 256 -2.16 -19.94 -8.63
N TYR A 257 -2.13 -19.74 -7.31
CA TYR A 257 -3.30 -19.54 -6.47
C TYR A 257 -3.14 -18.34 -5.55
N TYR A 258 -4.22 -17.62 -5.38
CA TYR A 258 -4.36 -16.60 -4.34
C TYR A 258 -5.34 -17.11 -3.29
N VAL A 259 -4.91 -17.06 -2.04
CA VAL A 259 -5.69 -17.43 -0.86
C VAL A 259 -5.91 -16.17 -0.05
N ARG A 260 -7.15 -15.82 0.26
CA ARG A 260 -7.49 -14.58 0.99
C ARG A 260 -8.45 -14.88 2.13
N SER A 261 -8.28 -14.21 3.26
CA SER A 261 -9.21 -14.23 4.39
C SER A 261 -9.22 -12.88 5.10
N SER A 262 -10.18 -12.66 5.99
CA SER A 262 -10.35 -11.36 6.65
C SER A 262 -9.14 -10.94 7.48
N THR A 263 -8.48 -11.91 8.13
CA THR A 263 -7.31 -11.68 8.98
C THR A 263 -6.18 -12.65 8.67
N ALA A 264 -4.96 -12.32 9.06
CA ALA A 264 -3.80 -13.19 8.93
C ALA A 264 -3.97 -14.52 9.68
N SER A 265 -4.66 -14.52 10.83
CA SER A 265 -4.97 -15.74 11.59
C SER A 265 -5.93 -16.64 10.82
N GLU A 266 -7.00 -16.08 10.27
CA GLU A 266 -7.96 -16.82 9.43
C GLU A 266 -7.33 -17.29 8.12
N LEU A 267 -6.44 -16.48 7.54
CA LEU A 267 -5.66 -16.84 6.35
C LEU A 267 -4.79 -18.08 6.62
N ALA A 268 -4.11 -18.16 7.76
CA ALA A 268 -3.30 -19.31 8.13
C ALA A 268 -4.14 -20.60 8.28
N GLU A 269 -5.35 -20.50 8.83
CA GLU A 269 -6.29 -21.64 8.90
C GLU A 269 -6.76 -22.07 7.51
N LEU A 270 -7.07 -21.13 6.63
CA LEU A 270 -7.49 -21.41 5.26
C LEU A 270 -6.35 -21.99 4.43
N HIS A 271 -5.14 -21.43 4.56
CA HIS A 271 -3.93 -21.93 3.92
C HIS A 271 -3.71 -23.41 4.26
N ALA A 272 -3.79 -23.80 5.53
CA ALA A 272 -3.61 -25.18 5.94
C ALA A 272 -4.61 -26.14 5.25
N LYS A 273 -5.87 -25.72 5.08
CA LYS A 273 -6.88 -26.50 4.37
C LYS A 273 -6.59 -26.61 2.88
N VAL A 274 -6.14 -25.52 2.26
CA VAL A 274 -5.77 -25.47 0.83
C VAL A 274 -4.53 -26.32 0.57
N ALA A 275 -3.49 -26.23 1.41
CA ALA A 275 -2.31 -27.05 1.35
C ALA A 275 -2.67 -28.55 1.46
N GLY A 276 -3.58 -28.92 2.37
CA GLY A 276 -4.09 -30.28 2.49
C GLY A 276 -4.78 -30.79 1.21
N CYS A 277 -5.42 -29.93 0.42
CA CYS A 277 -5.96 -30.32 -0.89
C CYS A 277 -4.83 -30.65 -1.89
N PHE A 278 -3.76 -29.87 -1.90
CA PHE A 278 -2.60 -30.11 -2.76
C PHE A 278 -1.83 -31.39 -2.35
N GLU A 279 -1.60 -31.59 -1.06
CA GLU A 279 -0.95 -32.77 -0.50
C GLU A 279 -1.75 -34.06 -0.75
N GLY A 280 -3.07 -33.99 -0.56
CA GLY A 280 -3.99 -35.10 -0.83
C GLY A 280 -3.96 -35.53 -2.29
N ALA A 281 -3.93 -34.57 -3.20
CA ALA A 281 -3.82 -34.83 -4.64
C ALA A 281 -2.46 -35.47 -5.01
N ALA A 282 -1.36 -35.01 -4.44
CA ALA A 282 -0.03 -35.60 -4.60
C ALA A 282 -0.01 -37.05 -4.13
N THR A 283 -0.58 -37.31 -2.94
CA THR A 283 -0.67 -38.68 -2.37
C THR A 283 -1.50 -39.58 -3.24
N ALA A 284 -2.65 -39.12 -3.74
CA ALA A 284 -3.56 -39.93 -4.55
C ALA A 284 -2.98 -40.33 -5.91
N THR A 285 -2.12 -39.47 -6.49
CA THR A 285 -1.55 -39.67 -7.83
C THR A 285 -0.13 -40.21 -7.82
N GLY A 286 0.56 -40.18 -6.67
CA GLY A 286 1.97 -40.49 -6.55
C GLY A 286 2.92 -39.42 -7.09
N CYS A 287 2.44 -38.20 -7.33
CA CYS A 287 3.26 -37.08 -7.75
C CYS A 287 4.05 -36.50 -6.56
N ARG A 288 5.20 -35.91 -6.84
CA ARG A 288 5.90 -35.05 -5.91
C ARG A 288 5.30 -33.62 -6.01
N LEU A 289 5.00 -33.02 -4.88
CA LEU A 289 4.49 -31.66 -4.77
C LEU A 289 5.62 -30.71 -4.38
N GLU A 290 5.66 -29.54 -5.01
CA GLU A 290 6.33 -28.34 -4.51
C GLU A 290 5.30 -27.22 -4.37
N LEU A 291 5.28 -26.60 -3.20
CA LEU A 291 4.42 -25.47 -2.87
C LEU A 291 5.32 -24.30 -2.43
N THR A 292 5.25 -23.19 -3.16
CA THR A 292 6.12 -22.03 -2.96
C THR A 292 5.29 -20.76 -2.87
N SER A 293 5.57 -19.88 -1.90
CA SER A 293 5.00 -18.52 -1.90
C SER A 293 5.62 -17.67 -3.00
N LEU A 294 4.78 -16.98 -3.80
CA LEU A 294 5.22 -16.08 -4.88
C LEU A 294 5.66 -14.69 -4.38
N GLY A 295 5.61 -14.47 -3.09
CA GLY A 295 5.99 -13.23 -2.43
C GLY A 295 5.79 -13.33 -0.93
N ARG A 296 5.82 -12.20 -0.24
CA ARG A 296 5.42 -12.16 1.18
C ARG A 296 3.89 -12.20 1.28
N PRO A 297 3.29 -12.93 2.22
CA PRO A 297 1.87 -12.80 2.52
C PRO A 297 1.62 -11.40 3.12
N TYR A 298 0.52 -10.76 2.73
CA TYR A 298 0.10 -9.46 3.29
C TYR A 298 -0.93 -9.69 4.40
N ARG A 299 -0.82 -8.92 5.46
CA ARG A 299 -1.81 -8.88 6.52
C ARG A 299 -2.98 -7.96 6.15
N GLU A 300 -4.06 -8.08 6.90
CA GLU A 300 -5.18 -7.12 6.84
C GLU A 300 -4.77 -5.73 7.33
N VAL A 301 -5.39 -4.70 6.80
CA VAL A 301 -5.23 -3.33 7.32
C VAL A 301 -6.07 -3.18 8.60
N VAL A 302 -5.41 -2.84 9.70
CA VAL A 302 -6.06 -2.44 10.95
C VAL A 302 -6.00 -0.92 11.05
N THR A 303 -7.05 -0.27 10.54
CA THR A 303 -7.18 1.20 10.57
C THR A 303 -7.25 1.69 12.01
N ASN A 304 -6.41 2.67 12.38
CA ASN A 304 -6.51 3.36 13.67
C ASN A 304 -7.69 4.34 13.63
N ASP A 305 -8.73 4.08 14.42
CA ASP A 305 -9.98 4.86 14.42
C ASP A 305 -9.73 6.31 14.83
N VAL A 306 -8.88 6.55 15.84
CA VAL A 306 -8.56 7.90 16.32
C VAL A 306 -7.96 8.76 15.22
N ILE A 307 -7.05 8.21 14.42
CA ILE A 307 -6.43 8.94 13.30
C ILE A 307 -7.42 9.07 12.14
N ALA A 308 -8.21 8.04 11.85
CA ALA A 308 -9.19 8.06 10.77
C ALA A 308 -10.31 9.08 11.02
N GLU A 309 -10.79 9.21 12.26
CA GLU A 309 -11.77 10.25 12.65
C GLU A 309 -11.19 11.65 12.46
N ALA A 310 -9.93 11.89 12.88
CA ALA A 310 -9.24 13.16 12.65
C ALA A 310 -9.09 13.46 11.14
N TYR A 311 -8.84 12.43 10.31
CA TYR A 311 -8.82 12.60 8.85
C TYR A 311 -10.20 12.99 8.30
N CYS A 312 -11.28 12.38 8.78
CA CYS A 312 -12.64 12.74 8.39
C CYS A 312 -12.98 14.20 8.74
N GLU A 313 -12.57 14.65 9.93
CA GLU A 313 -12.74 16.06 10.34
C GLU A 313 -11.98 16.99 9.40
N ASN A 314 -10.73 16.66 9.04
CA ASN A 314 -9.91 17.46 8.14
C ASN A 314 -10.40 17.41 6.68
N MET A 315 -11.02 16.33 6.21
CA MET A 315 -11.72 16.30 4.92
C MET A 315 -12.92 17.26 4.91
N GLY A 316 -13.58 17.44 6.06
CA GLY A 316 -14.64 18.43 6.24
C GLY A 316 -14.20 19.90 5.98
N ARG A 317 -12.93 20.25 6.18
CA ARG A 317 -12.36 21.56 5.82
C ARG A 317 -12.47 21.86 4.31
N PHE A 318 -12.54 20.82 3.50
CA PHE A 318 -12.65 20.88 2.04
C PHE A 318 -14.04 20.47 1.54
N GLU A 319 -15.05 20.60 2.41
CA GLU A 319 -16.47 20.31 2.11
C GLU A 319 -16.73 18.86 1.66
N VAL A 320 -15.86 17.92 2.07
CA VAL A 320 -16.03 16.49 1.80
C VAL A 320 -16.43 15.78 3.08
N ARG A 321 -17.60 15.15 3.05
CA ARG A 321 -18.08 14.31 4.13
C ARG A 321 -17.86 12.84 3.78
N LEU A 322 -16.98 12.20 4.53
CA LEU A 322 -16.72 10.76 4.37
C LEU A 322 -17.79 9.93 5.08
N PRO A 323 -18.10 8.72 4.57
CA PRO A 323 -18.94 7.77 5.28
C PRO A 323 -18.24 7.33 6.58
N GLY A 324 -19.01 7.13 7.63
CA GLY A 324 -18.51 6.61 8.92
C GLY A 324 -18.06 5.15 8.81
N ARG A 325 -17.39 4.68 9.88
CA ARG A 325 -16.97 3.28 9.99
C ARG A 325 -18.16 2.34 9.78
N GLY A 326 -17.99 1.32 8.92
CA GLY A 326 -19.04 0.36 8.57
C GLY A 326 -20.13 0.87 7.62
N GLN A 327 -20.10 2.15 7.22
CA GLN A 327 -21.04 2.73 6.25
C GLN A 327 -20.50 2.76 4.82
N GLN A 328 -19.24 2.37 4.61
CA GLN A 328 -18.67 2.27 3.28
C GLN A 328 -19.34 1.13 2.54
N GLY A 329 -20.02 1.45 1.45
CA GLY A 329 -20.71 0.46 0.63
C GLY A 329 -19.72 -0.60 0.12
N GLY A 330 -20.19 -1.85 0.01
CA GLY A 330 -19.43 -3.07 -0.23
C GLY A 330 -18.55 -3.16 -1.50
N ALA A 331 -18.20 -2.04 -2.12
CA ALA A 331 -17.34 -2.01 -3.32
C ALA A 331 -15.83 -2.17 -3.00
N ILE A 332 -15.43 -2.05 -1.73
CA ILE A 332 -14.01 -2.08 -1.30
C ILE A 332 -13.67 -3.35 -0.51
N GLY A 333 -14.57 -4.33 -0.46
CA GLY A 333 -14.32 -5.59 0.23
C GLY A 333 -13.47 -6.55 -0.59
N GLY A 334 -12.29 -6.93 -0.09
CA GLY A 334 -11.48 -8.02 -0.65
C GLY A 334 -10.20 -7.62 -1.37
N ALA A 335 -9.83 -6.35 -1.44
CA ALA A 335 -8.50 -5.91 -1.81
C ALA A 335 -7.47 -6.23 -0.70
N SER A 336 -6.20 -6.23 -1.05
CA SER A 336 -5.10 -6.46 -0.10
C SER A 336 -3.97 -5.51 -0.45
N THR A 337 -3.20 -5.10 0.55
CA THR A 337 -2.05 -4.21 0.42
C THR A 337 -1.05 -4.50 1.52
N ASP A 338 0.24 -4.30 1.27
CA ASP A 338 1.28 -4.43 2.29
C ASP A 338 1.28 -3.27 3.32
N MET A 339 0.40 -2.25 3.15
CA MET A 339 0.04 -1.32 4.23
C MET A 339 -0.64 -2.03 5.42
N GLY A 340 -1.21 -3.22 5.20
CA GLY A 340 -1.67 -4.10 6.28
C GLY A 340 -0.56 -4.37 7.28
N ASP A 341 0.63 -4.74 6.79
CA ASP A 341 1.80 -5.02 7.64
C ASP A 341 2.30 -3.78 8.38
N VAL A 342 2.28 -2.61 7.76
CA VAL A 342 2.57 -1.32 8.42
C VAL A 342 1.62 -1.09 9.60
N SER A 343 0.32 -1.34 9.41
CA SER A 343 -0.72 -1.16 10.42
C SER A 343 -0.62 -2.12 11.61
N GLN A 344 0.16 -3.19 11.49
CA GLN A 344 0.47 -4.12 12.59
C GLN A 344 1.69 -3.69 13.42
N VAL A 345 2.45 -2.69 12.97
CA VAL A 345 3.70 -2.26 13.61
C VAL A 345 3.55 -0.90 14.27
N VAL A 346 2.84 0.03 13.65
CA VAL A 346 2.57 1.38 14.19
C VAL A 346 1.11 1.79 13.95
N PRO A 347 0.54 2.70 14.77
CA PRO A 347 -0.77 3.28 14.50
C PRO A 347 -0.84 3.83 13.08
N SER A 348 -1.79 3.36 12.26
CA SER A 348 -1.78 3.72 10.83
C SER A 348 -3.17 3.94 10.27
N ILE A 349 -3.24 4.75 9.21
CA ILE A 349 -4.42 4.88 8.34
C ILE A 349 -4.02 4.74 6.87
N HIS A 350 -4.95 4.19 6.09
CA HIS A 350 -4.84 4.03 4.65
C HIS A 350 -6.12 4.50 3.94
N PRO A 351 -6.52 5.78 4.08
CA PRO A 351 -7.75 6.26 3.50
C PRO A 351 -7.71 6.24 1.97
N VAL A 352 -8.88 6.00 1.38
CA VAL A 352 -9.06 6.08 -0.06
C VAL A 352 -9.70 7.40 -0.46
N PHE A 353 -9.26 7.97 -1.58
CA PHE A 353 -9.86 9.16 -2.17
C PHE A 353 -10.45 8.86 -3.56
N GLY A 354 -11.70 9.32 -3.75
CA GLY A 354 -12.43 9.08 -4.97
C GLY A 354 -11.89 9.90 -6.14
N ILE A 355 -11.50 9.22 -7.23
CA ILE A 355 -11.26 9.86 -8.52
C ILE A 355 -12.48 9.68 -9.42
N PRO A 356 -12.79 10.64 -10.33
CA PRO A 356 -13.99 10.55 -11.17
C PRO A 356 -13.87 9.44 -12.22
N THR A 357 -14.35 8.25 -11.90
CA THR A 357 -14.38 7.11 -12.80
C THR A 357 -15.38 6.05 -12.32
N ASP A 358 -16.01 5.35 -13.28
CA ASP A 358 -16.78 4.13 -13.03
C ASP A 358 -15.91 2.86 -13.20
N ALA A 359 -14.67 3.02 -13.66
CA ALA A 359 -13.73 1.91 -13.83
C ALA A 359 -13.18 1.45 -12.49
N ALA A 360 -13.15 0.14 -12.28
CA ALA A 360 -12.48 -0.44 -11.12
C ALA A 360 -10.95 -0.34 -11.25
N ASN A 361 -10.24 -0.33 -10.11
CA ASN A 361 -8.80 -0.52 -10.08
C ASN A 361 -8.42 -1.80 -10.87
N HIS A 362 -7.19 -1.86 -11.36
CA HIS A 362 -6.65 -2.95 -12.20
C HIS A 362 -7.35 -3.06 -13.58
N THR A 363 -7.83 -1.94 -14.11
CA THR A 363 -8.36 -1.86 -15.48
C THR A 363 -7.72 -0.71 -16.27
N PRO A 364 -7.63 -0.82 -17.62
CA PRO A 364 -7.14 0.28 -18.46
C PRO A 364 -7.95 1.58 -18.29
N GLY A 365 -9.23 1.48 -17.94
CA GLY A 365 -10.07 2.64 -17.65
C GLY A 365 -9.62 3.39 -16.41
N PHE A 366 -9.16 2.69 -15.36
CA PHE A 366 -8.61 3.32 -14.18
C PHE A 366 -7.26 3.96 -14.45
N THR A 367 -6.40 3.33 -15.27
CA THR A 367 -5.13 3.92 -15.73
C THR A 367 -5.37 5.27 -16.40
N ALA A 368 -6.33 5.33 -17.32
CA ALA A 368 -6.69 6.59 -17.99
C ALA A 368 -7.25 7.63 -17.02
N ALA A 369 -8.06 7.23 -16.05
CA ALA A 369 -8.62 8.11 -15.03
C ALA A 369 -7.55 8.69 -14.10
N ALA A 370 -6.52 7.91 -13.74
CA ALA A 370 -5.43 8.33 -12.86
C ALA A 370 -4.54 9.44 -13.45
N ALA A 371 -4.64 9.72 -14.76
CA ALA A 371 -3.91 10.81 -15.43
C ALA A 371 -4.73 12.09 -15.60
N THR A 372 -6.02 12.11 -15.22
CA THR A 372 -6.90 13.25 -15.48
C THR A 372 -6.62 14.44 -14.54
N PRO A 373 -6.89 15.68 -14.98
CA PRO A 373 -6.78 16.86 -14.12
C PRO A 373 -7.66 16.75 -12.88
N GLU A 374 -8.84 16.15 -13.00
CA GLU A 374 -9.81 15.99 -11.91
C GLU A 374 -9.28 15.00 -10.85
N ALA A 375 -8.62 13.89 -11.26
CA ALA A 375 -7.97 12.96 -10.34
C ALA A 375 -6.87 13.67 -9.55
N HIS A 376 -6.04 14.49 -10.19
CA HIS A 376 -5.02 15.28 -9.52
C HIS A 376 -5.60 16.32 -8.56
N ALA A 377 -6.69 16.99 -8.92
CA ALA A 377 -7.36 17.91 -8.00
C ALA A 377 -7.88 17.20 -6.74
N ARG A 378 -8.41 15.97 -6.90
CA ARG A 378 -8.84 15.11 -5.79
C ARG A 378 -7.66 14.66 -4.91
N MET A 379 -6.57 14.25 -5.54
CA MET A 379 -5.31 13.90 -4.87
C MET A 379 -4.79 15.07 -4.00
N ILE A 380 -4.68 16.29 -4.57
CA ILE A 380 -4.22 17.49 -3.84
C ILE A 380 -5.13 17.76 -2.62
N ARG A 381 -6.44 17.66 -2.78
CA ARG A 381 -7.39 17.86 -1.68
C ARG A 381 -7.19 16.82 -0.57
N ALA A 382 -7.09 15.55 -0.91
CA ALA A 382 -6.86 14.49 0.04
C ALA A 382 -5.50 14.63 0.75
N ALA A 383 -4.45 15.02 0.02
CA ALA A 383 -3.12 15.26 0.57
C ALA A 383 -3.12 16.41 1.58
N LYS A 384 -3.87 17.52 1.31
CA LYS A 384 -4.05 18.60 2.29
C LYS A 384 -4.74 18.11 3.56
N ALA A 385 -5.80 17.32 3.43
CA ALA A 385 -6.49 16.75 4.59
C ALA A 385 -5.58 15.81 5.41
N LEU A 386 -4.77 14.98 4.74
CA LEU A 386 -3.83 14.10 5.42
C LEU A 386 -2.71 14.88 6.12
N ALA A 387 -2.18 15.94 5.48
CA ALA A 387 -1.21 16.84 6.11
C ALA A 387 -1.80 17.53 7.35
N CYS A 388 -3.05 18.02 7.27
CA CYS A 388 -3.75 18.58 8.42
C CYS A 388 -3.94 17.57 9.56
N THR A 389 -4.19 16.31 9.23
CA THR A 389 -4.31 15.21 10.20
C THR A 389 -2.98 14.93 10.90
N ALA A 390 -1.90 14.88 10.14
CA ALA A 390 -0.56 14.76 10.70
C ALA A 390 -0.22 15.94 11.63
N ILE A 391 -0.57 17.17 11.25
CA ILE A 391 -0.39 18.38 12.10
C ILE A 391 -1.17 18.24 13.41
N ASP A 392 -2.38 17.68 13.39
CA ASP A 392 -3.12 17.41 14.63
C ASP A 392 -2.37 16.45 15.54
N LEU A 393 -1.72 15.41 14.99
CA LEU A 393 -0.90 14.47 15.77
C LEU A 393 0.37 15.13 16.36
N TYR A 394 0.99 16.07 15.64
CA TYR A 394 2.13 16.82 16.18
C TYR A 394 1.69 17.82 17.27
N ALA A 395 0.58 18.48 17.07
CA ALA A 395 0.14 19.58 17.92
C ALA A 395 -0.66 19.16 19.16
N LYS A 396 -1.27 17.95 19.11
CA LYS A 396 -2.15 17.42 20.17
C LYS A 396 -1.55 16.11 20.73
N PRO A 397 -0.64 16.16 21.72
CA PRO A 397 -0.01 14.96 22.28
C PRO A 397 -1.02 13.92 22.80
N GLU A 398 -2.18 14.37 23.29
CA GLU A 398 -3.27 13.50 23.74
C GLU A 398 -3.91 12.72 22.60
N LEU A 399 -3.96 13.27 21.37
CA LEU A 399 -4.49 12.58 20.20
C LEU A 399 -3.55 11.43 19.81
N LEU A 400 -2.26 11.71 19.69
CA LEU A 400 -1.26 10.67 19.39
C LEU A 400 -1.21 9.61 20.50
N ALA A 401 -1.29 10.02 21.77
CA ALA A 401 -1.34 9.07 22.88
C ALA A 401 -2.60 8.20 22.83
N SER A 402 -3.75 8.73 22.38
CA SER A 402 -4.98 7.95 22.18
C SER A 402 -4.83 6.96 21.03
N ALA A 403 -4.25 7.37 19.90
CA ALA A 403 -3.97 6.48 18.77
C ALA A 403 -3.02 5.32 19.18
N LYS A 404 -1.99 5.62 19.97
CA LYS A 404 -1.07 4.59 20.51
C LYS A 404 -1.75 3.65 21.51
N ARG A 405 -2.68 4.13 22.34
CA ARG A 405 -3.45 3.27 23.25
C ARG A 405 -4.40 2.34 22.50
N GLU A 406 -5.09 2.86 21.50
CA GLU A 406 -5.92 2.03 20.61
C GLU A 406 -5.06 0.98 19.91
N PHE A 407 -3.89 1.39 19.39
CA PHE A 407 -2.95 0.48 18.75
C PHE A 407 -2.48 -0.65 19.68
N ALA A 408 -2.27 -0.39 20.95
CA ALA A 408 -1.82 -1.38 21.94
C ALA A 408 -2.96 -2.24 22.54
N ALA A 409 -4.22 -1.99 22.17
CA ALA A 409 -5.36 -2.74 22.70
C ALA A 409 -5.37 -4.20 22.19
N PRO A 410 -5.69 -5.20 23.02
CA PRO A 410 -5.67 -6.62 22.63
C PRO A 410 -6.79 -7.01 21.65
N GLU A 411 -7.86 -6.23 21.57
CA GLU A 411 -9.01 -6.46 20.66
C GLU A 411 -8.87 -5.55 19.42
N ARG A 412 -8.12 -6.01 18.42
CA ARG A 412 -7.92 -5.28 17.15
C ARG A 412 -8.35 -6.15 16.00
#